data_0c9051a7ece967055405226b0668612f
#
_entry.id   0c9051a7ece967055405226b0668612f
#
_cell.length_a   1.000
_cell.length_b   1.000
_cell.length_c   1.000
_cell.angle_alpha   90.00
_cell.angle_beta   90.00
_cell.angle_gamma   90.00
#
_symmetry.space_group_name_H-M   'P 1'
#
loop_
_entity.id
_entity.type
_entity.pdbx_description
1 polymer ?
#
loop_
_entity_poly.entity_id
_entity_poly.type
_entity_poly.pdbx_seq_one_letter_code
_entity_poly.pdbx_strand_id
1 'polypeptide(L)'
;MTVWRGNHPLVLASQSQARQALLTAAGFSAEIDPAGIDERAMQRTAGVTEPGEVADLLAREKALAVSRRRPDHLVIGADQTLALAGRVFNKPSGLRQAAEQLAALAGQTHELHSAVAVAQNGEVRFSTVSVARMAMRLLSGSEIEAYLHEAGPLVISSVGAYQLEGLGVHLFDRVEGDHFTILGLPLLPLLAFLRREALLSI
;
A
#
# COMPACT_ATOMS: atom_id res chain seq x y z
N MET A 1 -0.54 -19.55 -20.27
CA MET A 1 -1.10 -18.35 -20.94
C MET A 1 -0.88 -17.18 -20.00
N THR A 2 -0.32 -16.06 -20.47
CA THR A 2 -0.19 -14.86 -19.64
C THR A 2 -1.46 -14.01 -19.74
N VAL A 3 -1.91 -13.47 -18.62
CA VAL A 3 -3.08 -12.56 -18.56
C VAL A 3 -2.76 -11.23 -19.24
N TRP A 4 -1.48 -10.84 -19.21
CA TRP A 4 -0.99 -9.56 -19.71
C TRP A 4 -0.81 -9.56 -21.24
N ARG A 5 -1.30 -8.50 -21.91
CA ARG A 5 -1.25 -8.29 -23.37
C ARG A 5 -0.39 -7.10 -23.80
N GLY A 6 0.20 -6.36 -22.85
CA GLY A 6 1.09 -5.25 -23.22
C GLY A 6 2.37 -5.73 -23.91
N ASN A 7 2.94 -4.85 -24.76
CA ASN A 7 4.16 -5.15 -25.50
C ASN A 7 5.42 -5.29 -24.62
N HIS A 8 5.41 -4.66 -23.47
CA HIS A 8 6.49 -4.70 -22.46
C HIS A 8 5.94 -5.24 -21.13
N PRO A 9 6.77 -5.85 -20.28
CA PRO A 9 6.35 -6.26 -18.94
C PRO A 9 5.80 -5.07 -18.14
N LEU A 10 4.82 -5.35 -17.25
CA LEU A 10 4.42 -4.38 -16.24
C LEU A 10 5.60 -4.09 -15.31
N VAL A 11 5.71 -2.85 -14.85
CA VAL A 11 6.71 -2.46 -13.85
C VAL A 11 6.01 -2.04 -12.57
N LEU A 12 6.45 -2.57 -11.43
CA LEU A 12 5.99 -2.14 -10.11
C LEU A 12 7.02 -1.23 -9.45
N ALA A 13 6.68 0.03 -9.25
CA ALA A 13 7.50 1.05 -8.60
C ALA A 13 7.49 0.93 -7.06
N SER A 14 7.60 -0.30 -6.52
CA SER A 14 7.50 -0.57 -5.07
C SER A 14 8.31 -1.80 -4.68
N GLN A 15 8.93 -1.74 -3.48
CA GLN A 15 9.61 -2.90 -2.85
C GLN A 15 8.67 -3.76 -2.00
N SER A 16 7.40 -3.40 -1.84
CA SER A 16 6.45 -4.11 -0.98
C SER A 16 6.22 -5.54 -1.46
N GLN A 17 6.56 -6.51 -0.62
CA GLN A 17 6.36 -7.93 -0.89
C GLN A 17 4.87 -8.26 -1.03
N ALA A 18 3.99 -7.65 -0.21
CA ALA A 18 2.54 -7.84 -0.31
C ALA A 18 2.01 -7.42 -1.69
N ARG A 19 2.42 -6.24 -2.20
CA ARG A 19 2.01 -5.78 -3.53
C ARG A 19 2.52 -6.67 -4.66
N GLN A 20 3.76 -7.15 -4.55
CA GLN A 20 4.34 -8.11 -5.50
C GLN A 20 3.54 -9.42 -5.50
N ALA A 21 3.24 -9.96 -4.31
CA ALA A 21 2.45 -11.18 -4.16
C ALA A 21 1.04 -11.04 -4.76
N LEU A 22 0.37 -9.89 -4.56
CA LEU A 22 -0.94 -9.60 -5.15
C LEU A 22 -0.89 -9.62 -6.68
N LEU A 23 0.08 -8.96 -7.30
CA LEU A 23 0.23 -8.95 -8.75
C LEU A 23 0.54 -10.35 -9.28
N THR A 24 1.44 -11.08 -8.63
CA THR A 24 1.79 -12.46 -8.99
C THR A 24 0.58 -13.39 -8.90
N ALA A 25 -0.18 -13.32 -7.81
CA ALA A 25 -1.40 -14.11 -7.63
C ALA A 25 -2.50 -13.77 -8.66
N ALA A 26 -2.51 -12.53 -9.16
CA ALA A 26 -3.39 -12.10 -10.25
C ALA A 26 -2.86 -12.46 -11.66
N GLY A 27 -1.74 -13.21 -11.76
CA GLY A 27 -1.20 -13.70 -13.03
C GLY A 27 -0.27 -12.73 -13.75
N PHE A 28 0.21 -11.68 -13.07
CA PHE A 28 1.17 -10.74 -13.64
C PHE A 28 2.61 -11.10 -13.27
N SER A 29 3.50 -11.08 -14.26
CA SER A 29 4.95 -11.09 -14.06
C SER A 29 5.46 -9.65 -14.15
N ALA A 30 5.38 -8.92 -13.03
CA ALA A 30 5.84 -7.53 -12.99
C ALA A 30 7.35 -7.45 -12.68
N GLU A 31 8.06 -6.59 -13.40
CA GLU A 31 9.42 -6.19 -13.04
C GLU A 31 9.38 -5.23 -11.85
N ILE A 32 10.32 -5.40 -10.92
CA ILE A 32 10.38 -4.55 -9.71
C ILE A 32 11.45 -3.49 -9.92
N ASP A 33 11.02 -2.23 -9.93
CA ASP A 33 11.90 -1.07 -10.08
C ASP A 33 11.51 0.03 -9.09
N PRO A 34 12.07 0.02 -7.86
CA PRO A 34 11.69 0.97 -6.81
C PRO A 34 11.93 2.43 -7.22
N ALA A 35 10.98 3.30 -6.86
CA ALA A 35 10.99 4.70 -7.30
C ALA A 35 12.19 5.51 -6.79
N GLY A 36 12.69 5.23 -5.58
CA GLY A 36 13.84 5.92 -5.00
C GLY A 36 13.59 7.40 -4.70
N ILE A 37 12.34 7.80 -4.41
CA ILE A 37 11.95 9.18 -4.12
C ILE A 37 12.01 9.51 -2.63
N ASP A 38 12.22 10.79 -2.28
CA ASP A 38 12.06 11.29 -0.91
C ASP A 38 10.57 11.62 -0.64
N GLU A 39 9.83 10.62 -0.16
CA GLU A 39 8.39 10.74 0.12
C GLU A 39 8.08 11.87 1.11
N ARG A 40 8.92 12.05 2.15
CA ARG A 40 8.71 13.09 3.16
C ARG A 40 8.92 14.50 2.59
N ALA A 41 9.94 14.68 1.76
CA ALA A 41 10.17 15.96 1.10
C ALA A 41 9.02 16.29 0.15
N MET A 42 8.55 15.32 -0.63
CA MET A 42 7.41 15.50 -1.54
C MET A 42 6.14 15.90 -0.82
N GLN A 43 5.77 15.19 0.25
CA GLN A 43 4.60 15.52 1.06
C GLN A 43 4.68 16.94 1.64
N ARG A 44 5.85 17.32 2.21
CA ARG A 44 6.05 18.69 2.75
C ARG A 44 5.90 19.76 1.67
N THR A 45 6.50 19.53 0.51
CA THR A 45 6.48 20.51 -0.61
C THR A 45 5.07 20.70 -1.17
N ALA A 46 4.28 19.60 -1.25
CA ALA A 46 2.91 19.64 -1.73
C ALA A 46 1.92 20.23 -0.70
N GLY A 47 2.29 20.28 0.58
CA GLY A 47 1.41 20.76 1.66
C GLY A 47 0.18 19.89 1.91
N VAL A 48 0.19 18.62 1.44
CA VAL A 48 -0.93 17.71 1.55
C VAL A 48 -0.92 17.00 2.91
N THR A 49 -2.05 17.00 3.59
CA THR A 49 -2.23 16.41 4.93
C THR A 49 -3.34 15.37 5.00
N GLU A 50 -4.32 15.44 4.11
CA GLU A 50 -5.40 14.45 4.05
C GLU A 50 -4.86 13.07 3.67
N PRO A 51 -5.18 12.00 4.46
CA PRO A 51 -4.55 10.68 4.28
C PRO A 51 -4.68 10.10 2.88
N GLY A 52 -5.86 10.24 2.26
CA GLY A 52 -6.10 9.75 0.89
C GLY A 52 -5.31 10.52 -0.16
N GLU A 53 -5.21 11.85 0.00
CA GLU A 53 -4.44 12.71 -0.92
C GLU A 53 -2.93 12.45 -0.80
N VAL A 54 -2.43 12.18 0.42
CA VAL A 54 -1.02 11.76 0.63
C VAL A 54 -0.73 10.46 -0.09
N ALA A 55 -1.61 9.45 0.07
CA ALA A 55 -1.44 8.16 -0.60
C ALA A 55 -1.46 8.32 -2.14
N ASP A 56 -2.40 9.12 -2.69
CA ASP A 56 -2.50 9.38 -4.13
C ASP A 56 -1.26 10.10 -4.67
N LEU A 57 -0.84 11.17 -3.98
CA LEU A 57 0.38 11.91 -4.34
C LEU A 57 1.58 10.96 -4.45
N LEU A 58 1.83 10.18 -3.42
CA LEU A 58 3.00 9.29 -3.37
C LEU A 58 2.90 8.15 -4.38
N ALA A 59 1.71 7.59 -4.62
CA ALA A 59 1.50 6.59 -5.65
C ALA A 59 1.82 7.13 -7.05
N ARG A 60 1.33 8.33 -7.36
CA ARG A 60 1.58 9.02 -8.65
C ARG A 60 3.05 9.35 -8.84
N GLU A 61 3.70 9.93 -7.83
CA GLU A 61 5.11 10.30 -7.92
C GLU A 61 6.02 9.07 -8.07
N LYS A 62 5.70 7.95 -7.39
CA LYS A 62 6.39 6.66 -7.60
C LYS A 62 6.24 6.16 -9.04
N ALA A 63 5.03 6.18 -9.57
CA ALA A 63 4.78 5.77 -10.96
C ALA A 63 5.51 6.66 -11.95
N LEU A 64 5.44 7.99 -11.79
CA LEU A 64 6.09 8.97 -12.66
C LEU A 64 7.61 8.85 -12.65
N ALA A 65 8.23 8.73 -11.47
CA ALA A 65 9.68 8.64 -11.34
C ALA A 65 10.25 7.45 -12.12
N VAL A 66 9.56 6.30 -12.07
CA VAL A 66 9.97 5.10 -12.81
C VAL A 66 9.61 5.22 -14.30
N SER A 67 8.42 5.72 -14.63
CA SER A 67 7.97 5.89 -16.01
C SER A 67 8.89 6.79 -16.86
N ARG A 68 9.50 7.82 -16.26
CA ARG A 68 10.45 8.68 -16.95
C ARG A 68 11.73 7.97 -17.39
N ARG A 69 12.18 6.95 -16.63
CA ARG A 69 13.36 6.13 -16.98
C ARG A 69 13.02 4.84 -17.70
N ARG A 70 11.71 4.48 -17.75
CA ARG A 70 11.16 3.31 -18.44
C ARG A 70 9.98 3.72 -19.35
N PRO A 71 10.20 4.60 -20.36
CA PRO A 71 9.10 5.25 -21.10
C PRO A 71 8.14 4.28 -21.76
N ASP A 72 8.63 3.19 -22.34
CA ASP A 72 7.80 2.23 -23.09
C ASP A 72 6.99 1.28 -22.19
N HIS A 73 7.21 1.33 -20.87
CA HIS A 73 6.56 0.45 -19.91
C HIS A 73 5.36 1.11 -19.25
N LEU A 74 4.35 0.30 -18.97
CA LEU A 74 3.28 0.70 -18.06
C LEU A 74 3.77 0.47 -16.62
N VAL A 75 3.84 1.53 -15.85
CA VAL A 75 4.40 1.55 -14.50
C VAL A 75 3.31 1.72 -13.46
N ILE A 76 3.25 0.79 -12.51
CA ILE A 76 2.35 0.83 -11.36
C ILE A 76 3.08 1.43 -10.17
N GLY A 77 2.61 2.58 -9.68
CA GLY A 77 2.96 3.13 -8.38
C GLY A 77 1.86 2.84 -7.37
N ALA A 78 2.21 2.61 -6.13
CA ALA A 78 1.23 2.43 -5.06
C ALA A 78 1.77 2.95 -3.73
N ASP A 79 0.86 3.51 -2.93
CA ASP A 79 1.15 3.93 -1.57
C ASP A 79 0.00 3.61 -0.63
N GLN A 80 0.28 3.60 0.67
CA GLN A 80 -0.73 3.37 1.69
C GLN A 80 -0.43 4.23 2.92
N THR A 81 -1.44 4.97 3.38
CA THR A 81 -1.42 5.69 4.65
C THR A 81 -2.39 5.05 5.63
N LEU A 82 -2.01 5.00 6.90
CA LEU A 82 -2.89 4.67 8.02
C LEU A 82 -3.28 5.95 8.75
N ALA A 83 -4.57 6.12 9.01
CA ALA A 83 -5.08 7.26 9.74
C ALA A 83 -6.01 6.85 10.89
N LEU A 84 -5.81 7.44 12.06
CA LEU A 84 -6.73 7.36 13.20
C LEU A 84 -7.20 8.77 13.54
N ALA A 85 -8.51 9.03 13.44
CA ALA A 85 -9.11 10.33 13.68
C ALA A 85 -8.38 11.49 12.94
N GLY A 86 -8.02 11.27 11.67
CA GLY A 86 -7.31 12.23 10.83
C GLY A 86 -5.79 12.30 11.05
N ARG A 87 -5.26 11.67 12.10
CA ARG A 87 -3.81 11.59 12.33
C ARG A 87 -3.18 10.47 11.51
N VAL A 88 -2.24 10.82 10.65
CA VAL A 88 -1.47 9.86 9.85
C VAL A 88 -0.37 9.21 10.69
N PHE A 89 -0.22 7.89 10.53
CA PHE A 89 0.85 7.10 11.13
C PHE A 89 1.89 6.75 10.07
N ASN A 90 3.15 6.92 10.41
CA ASN A 90 4.27 6.46 9.59
C ASN A 90 4.69 5.04 10.02
N LYS A 91 5.46 4.35 9.17
CA LYS A 91 6.11 3.10 9.57
C LYS A 91 6.95 3.32 10.83
N PRO A 92 6.86 2.41 11.82
CA PRO A 92 7.64 2.54 13.03
C PRO A 92 9.13 2.38 12.76
N SER A 93 9.96 3.14 13.44
CA SER A 93 11.43 3.08 13.32
C SER A 93 12.06 1.93 14.11
N GLY A 94 11.26 1.20 14.91
CA GLY A 94 11.69 0.08 15.73
C GLY A 94 10.56 -0.46 16.60
N LEU A 95 10.82 -1.54 17.34
CA LEU A 95 9.80 -2.26 18.11
C LEU A 95 9.13 -1.40 19.21
N ARG A 96 9.86 -0.47 19.83
CA ARG A 96 9.27 0.46 20.80
C ARG A 96 8.19 1.32 20.17
N GLN A 97 8.46 1.93 19.02
CA GLN A 97 7.47 2.74 18.31
C GLN A 97 6.33 1.88 17.75
N ALA A 98 6.62 0.62 17.39
CA ALA A 98 5.59 -0.35 17.02
C ALA A 98 4.61 -0.61 18.17
N ALA A 99 5.12 -0.82 19.40
CA ALA A 99 4.28 -0.98 20.59
C ALA A 99 3.43 0.27 20.88
N GLU A 100 4.02 1.46 20.78
CA GLU A 100 3.33 2.74 20.96
C GLU A 100 2.19 2.92 19.93
N GLN A 101 2.41 2.52 18.67
CA GLN A 101 1.38 2.56 17.63
C GLN A 101 0.26 1.57 17.91
N LEU A 102 0.57 0.32 18.24
CA LEU A 102 -0.44 -0.69 18.58
C LEU A 102 -1.28 -0.26 19.79
N ALA A 103 -0.65 0.31 20.82
CA ALA A 103 -1.36 0.84 21.98
C ALA A 103 -2.30 2.01 21.61
N ALA A 104 -1.91 2.86 20.67
CA ALA A 104 -2.76 3.96 20.20
C ALA A 104 -3.94 3.47 19.34
N LEU A 105 -3.78 2.34 18.64
CA LEU A 105 -4.80 1.75 17.78
C LEU A 105 -5.73 0.78 18.54
N ALA A 106 -5.31 0.27 19.68
CA ALA A 106 -6.07 -0.69 20.50
C ALA A 106 -7.46 -0.15 20.88
N GLY A 107 -8.51 -0.94 20.60
CA GLY A 107 -9.90 -0.56 20.83
C GLY A 107 -10.44 0.55 19.92
N GLN A 108 -9.69 0.93 18.87
CA GLN A 108 -10.08 1.99 17.94
C GLN A 108 -10.36 1.43 16.54
N THR A 109 -11.14 2.20 15.77
CA THR A 109 -11.28 1.95 14.33
C THR A 109 -10.43 2.97 13.58
N HIS A 110 -9.47 2.49 12.82
CA HIS A 110 -8.61 3.31 11.97
C HIS A 110 -8.86 3.01 10.48
N GLU A 111 -8.35 3.87 9.62
CA GLU A 111 -8.51 3.75 8.18
C GLU A 111 -7.16 3.48 7.51
N LEU A 112 -7.20 2.60 6.50
CA LEU A 112 -6.13 2.42 5.53
C LEU A 112 -6.57 3.04 4.21
N HIS A 113 -5.88 4.09 3.79
CA HIS A 113 -6.07 4.73 2.49
C HIS A 113 -5.01 4.20 1.54
N SER A 114 -5.39 3.35 0.61
CA SER A 114 -4.49 2.76 -0.37
C SER A 114 -4.70 3.36 -1.74
N ALA A 115 -3.64 3.87 -2.33
CA ALA A 115 -3.65 4.44 -3.66
C ALA A 115 -2.89 3.56 -4.64
N VAL A 116 -3.39 3.52 -5.88
CA VAL A 116 -2.69 2.99 -7.04
C VAL A 116 -2.71 4.01 -8.16
N ALA A 117 -1.58 4.23 -8.78
CA ALA A 117 -1.44 5.05 -9.99
C ALA A 117 -0.75 4.25 -11.09
N VAL A 118 -1.11 4.53 -12.33
CA VAL A 118 -0.47 3.97 -13.51
C VAL A 118 0.08 5.12 -14.33
N ALA A 119 1.37 5.03 -14.69
CA ALA A 119 2.02 6.01 -15.54
C ALA A 119 2.70 5.35 -16.76
N GLN A 120 2.80 6.09 -17.84
CA GLN A 120 3.52 5.72 -19.05
C GLN A 120 4.05 6.98 -19.71
N ASN A 121 5.25 6.94 -20.27
CA ASN A 121 5.90 8.08 -20.94
C ASN A 121 5.97 9.35 -20.08
N GLY A 122 6.11 9.21 -18.76
CA GLY A 122 6.17 10.35 -17.84
C GLY A 122 4.83 11.01 -17.55
N GLU A 123 3.70 10.39 -17.95
CA GLU A 123 2.35 10.89 -17.72
C GLU A 123 1.51 9.89 -16.91
N VAL A 124 0.70 10.40 -15.99
CA VAL A 124 -0.26 9.57 -15.23
C VAL A 124 -1.47 9.26 -16.13
N ARG A 125 -1.72 7.98 -16.35
CA ARG A 125 -2.84 7.46 -17.14
C ARG A 125 -4.06 7.12 -16.28
N PHE A 126 -3.82 6.78 -15.02
CA PHE A 126 -4.85 6.39 -14.06
C PHE A 126 -4.37 6.62 -12.65
N SER A 127 -5.28 6.99 -11.75
CA SER A 127 -5.05 7.05 -10.31
C SER A 127 -6.37 6.86 -9.57
N THR A 128 -6.32 6.20 -8.44
CA THR A 128 -7.46 6.04 -7.53
C THR A 128 -7.02 5.72 -6.11
N VAL A 129 -7.89 6.04 -5.14
CA VAL A 129 -7.74 5.71 -3.73
C VAL A 129 -8.91 4.83 -3.31
N SER A 130 -8.62 3.77 -2.55
CA SER A 130 -9.59 2.94 -1.87
C SER A 130 -9.35 2.97 -0.37
N VAL A 131 -10.42 2.89 0.42
CA VAL A 131 -10.34 2.96 1.88
C VAL A 131 -10.85 1.66 2.50
N ALA A 132 -10.12 1.15 3.49
CA ALA A 132 -10.56 0.08 4.37
C ALA A 132 -10.59 0.57 5.82
N ARG A 133 -11.59 0.10 6.60
CA ARG A 133 -11.73 0.40 8.03
C ARG A 133 -11.41 -0.83 8.85
N MET A 134 -10.52 -0.65 9.81
CA MET A 134 -9.94 -1.71 10.61
C MET A 134 -10.29 -1.47 12.08
N ALA A 135 -11.25 -2.23 12.63
CA ALA A 135 -11.60 -2.15 14.05
C ALA A 135 -10.68 -3.08 14.84
N MET A 136 -9.71 -2.48 15.53
CA MET A 136 -8.78 -3.24 16.38
C MET A 136 -9.45 -3.54 17.72
N ARG A 137 -9.33 -4.78 18.18
CA ARG A 137 -9.82 -5.16 19.51
C ARG A 137 -9.05 -4.43 20.61
N LEU A 138 -9.62 -4.35 21.80
CA LEU A 138 -8.88 -3.83 22.95
C LEU A 138 -7.70 -4.76 23.25
N LEU A 139 -6.51 -4.20 23.38
CA LEU A 139 -5.27 -4.92 23.65
C LEU A 139 -4.67 -4.43 24.97
N SER A 140 -4.28 -5.35 25.82
CA SER A 140 -3.43 -5.07 26.99
C SER A 140 -1.96 -4.90 26.57
N GLY A 141 -1.14 -4.29 27.42
CA GLY A 141 0.30 -4.17 27.18
C GLY A 141 0.97 -5.52 27.00
N SER A 142 0.59 -6.53 27.78
CA SER A 142 1.13 -7.89 27.68
C SER A 142 0.75 -8.59 26.36
N GLU A 143 -0.43 -8.33 25.81
CA GLU A 143 -0.85 -8.88 24.50
C GLU A 143 -0.07 -8.21 23.36
N ILE A 144 0.20 -6.89 23.47
CA ILE A 144 1.03 -6.17 22.49
C ILE A 144 2.47 -6.73 22.52
N GLU A 145 3.04 -6.93 23.69
CA GLU A 145 4.39 -7.50 23.83
C GLU A 145 4.46 -8.91 23.26
N ALA A 146 3.48 -9.77 23.58
CA ALA A 146 3.40 -11.13 23.05
C ALA A 146 3.29 -11.13 21.53
N TYR A 147 2.43 -10.28 20.96
CA TYR A 147 2.29 -10.15 19.51
C TYR A 147 3.61 -9.72 18.85
N LEU A 148 4.27 -8.70 19.38
CA LEU A 148 5.53 -8.20 18.81
C LEU A 148 6.65 -9.23 18.90
N HIS A 149 6.68 -10.03 19.97
CA HIS A 149 7.62 -11.13 20.13
C HIS A 149 7.43 -12.20 19.06
N GLU A 150 6.19 -12.66 18.86
CA GLU A 150 5.86 -13.72 17.91
C GLU A 150 5.96 -13.26 16.43
N ALA A 151 5.47 -12.05 16.12
CA ALA A 151 5.50 -11.50 14.76
C ALA A 151 6.90 -11.05 14.34
N GLY A 152 7.78 -10.76 15.30
CA GLY A 152 9.17 -10.42 15.06
C GLY A 152 9.38 -9.06 14.36
N PRO A 153 10.60 -8.80 13.87
CA PRO A 153 10.97 -7.48 13.35
C PRO A 153 10.27 -7.07 12.06
N LEU A 154 9.61 -7.98 11.35
CA LEU A 154 8.89 -7.67 10.11
C LEU A 154 7.73 -6.69 10.32
N VAL A 155 7.19 -6.58 11.53
CA VAL A 155 6.11 -5.63 11.86
C VAL A 155 6.48 -4.18 11.59
N ILE A 156 7.76 -3.80 11.67
CA ILE A 156 8.21 -2.42 11.39
C ILE A 156 8.16 -2.06 9.90
N SER A 157 7.99 -3.03 9.02
CA SER A 157 7.87 -2.79 7.57
C SER A 157 6.50 -2.26 7.16
N SER A 158 5.50 -2.35 8.04
CA SER A 158 4.11 -1.95 7.79
C SER A 158 3.69 -0.76 8.65
N VAL A 159 2.84 0.11 8.12
CA VAL A 159 2.18 1.15 8.91
C VAL A 159 1.25 0.49 9.93
N GLY A 160 1.23 1.02 11.17
CA GLY A 160 0.44 0.42 12.26
C GLY A 160 1.06 -0.83 12.91
N ALA A 161 2.24 -1.26 12.46
CA ALA A 161 2.99 -2.38 13.02
C ALA A 161 2.26 -3.73 12.98
N TYR A 162 1.46 -3.99 11.95
CA TYR A 162 0.80 -5.28 11.73
C TYR A 162 0.76 -5.67 10.25
N GLN A 163 0.58 -6.96 10.00
CA GLN A 163 0.32 -7.54 8.67
C GLN A 163 -0.91 -8.43 8.80
N LEU A 164 -2.01 -8.06 8.10
CA LEU A 164 -3.29 -8.78 8.22
C LEU A 164 -3.19 -10.21 7.67
N GLU A 165 -2.34 -10.42 6.68
CA GLU A 165 -2.06 -11.72 6.05
C GLU A 165 -1.24 -12.68 6.94
N GLY A 166 -0.83 -12.22 8.11
CA GLY A 166 -0.09 -12.98 9.10
C GLY A 166 -0.75 -12.94 10.48
N LEU A 167 0.07 -12.95 11.53
CA LEU A 167 -0.41 -12.89 12.92
C LEU A 167 -1.21 -11.63 13.25
N GLY A 168 -1.07 -10.57 12.45
CA GLY A 168 -1.83 -9.34 12.62
C GLY A 168 -3.35 -9.53 12.56
N VAL A 169 -3.87 -10.60 11.93
CA VAL A 169 -5.30 -10.88 11.90
C VAL A 169 -5.90 -11.04 13.29
N HIS A 170 -5.14 -11.52 14.27
CA HIS A 170 -5.59 -11.69 15.66
C HIS A 170 -5.84 -10.38 16.40
N LEU A 171 -5.43 -9.25 15.84
CA LEU A 171 -5.59 -7.92 16.47
C LEU A 171 -6.95 -7.28 16.18
N PHE A 172 -7.78 -7.86 15.30
CA PHE A 172 -8.99 -7.20 14.81
C PHE A 172 -10.27 -7.94 15.18
N ASP A 173 -11.30 -7.15 15.53
CA ASP A 173 -12.68 -7.63 15.72
C ASP A 173 -13.47 -7.54 14.41
N ARG A 174 -13.19 -6.53 13.58
CA ARG A 174 -13.92 -6.29 12.33
C ARG A 174 -13.03 -5.60 11.29
N VAL A 175 -13.22 -5.99 10.05
CA VAL A 175 -12.55 -5.44 8.87
C VAL A 175 -13.62 -5.09 7.85
N GLU A 176 -13.61 -3.84 7.36
CA GLU A 176 -14.49 -3.33 6.30
C GLU A 176 -13.66 -2.83 5.13
N GLY A 177 -13.94 -3.30 3.94
CA GLY A 177 -13.19 -3.00 2.72
C GLY A 177 -12.74 -4.28 2.01
N ASP A 178 -12.12 -4.12 0.84
CA ASP A 178 -11.61 -5.27 0.11
C ASP A 178 -10.19 -5.65 0.57
N HIS A 179 -9.88 -6.93 0.44
CA HIS A 179 -8.61 -7.53 0.86
C HIS A 179 -7.39 -6.87 0.20
N PHE A 180 -7.50 -6.51 -1.08
CA PHE A 180 -6.39 -5.92 -1.85
C PHE A 180 -6.07 -4.51 -1.36
N THR A 181 -7.10 -3.72 -1.03
CA THR A 181 -6.95 -2.39 -0.42
C THR A 181 -6.20 -2.49 0.91
N ILE A 182 -6.52 -3.46 1.76
CA ILE A 182 -5.86 -3.67 3.05
C ILE A 182 -4.38 -4.01 2.86
N LEU A 183 -4.04 -4.82 1.86
CA LEU A 183 -2.66 -5.17 1.53
C LEU A 183 -1.89 -4.09 0.76
N GLY A 184 -2.53 -2.92 0.53
CA GLY A 184 -1.88 -1.72 0.03
C GLY A 184 -1.80 -1.59 -1.50
N LEU A 185 -2.64 -2.35 -2.23
CA LEU A 185 -2.80 -2.22 -3.68
C LEU A 185 -4.28 -2.37 -4.06
N PRO A 186 -5.00 -1.30 -4.42
CA PRO A 186 -6.36 -1.38 -4.95
C PRO A 186 -6.42 -2.15 -6.27
N LEU A 187 -6.39 -3.48 -6.20
CA LEU A 187 -6.22 -4.34 -7.38
C LEU A 187 -7.45 -4.34 -8.28
N LEU A 188 -8.65 -4.34 -7.72
CA LEU A 188 -9.89 -4.38 -8.53
C LEU A 188 -10.04 -3.14 -9.44
N PRO A 189 -9.85 -1.90 -8.96
CA PRO A 189 -9.83 -0.71 -9.82
C PRO A 189 -8.69 -0.74 -10.85
N LEU A 190 -7.51 -1.22 -10.48
CA LEU A 190 -6.38 -1.40 -11.40
C LEU A 190 -6.75 -2.35 -12.55
N LEU A 191 -7.33 -3.51 -12.22
CA LEU A 191 -7.77 -4.48 -13.23
C LEU A 191 -8.87 -3.90 -14.13
N ALA A 192 -9.79 -3.11 -13.57
CA ALA A 192 -10.82 -2.42 -14.36
C ALA A 192 -10.22 -1.42 -15.35
N PHE A 193 -9.19 -0.67 -14.93
CA PHE A 193 -8.42 0.20 -15.82
C PHE A 193 -7.73 -0.61 -16.93
N LEU A 194 -6.99 -1.67 -16.59
CA LEU A 194 -6.24 -2.47 -17.56
C LEU A 194 -7.16 -3.16 -18.58
N ARG A 195 -8.37 -3.60 -18.18
CA ARG A 195 -9.39 -4.13 -19.10
C ARG A 195 -9.89 -3.08 -20.08
N ARG A 196 -10.18 -1.85 -19.59
CA ARG A 196 -10.64 -0.74 -20.43
C ARG A 196 -9.59 -0.35 -21.49
N GLU A 197 -8.31 -0.47 -21.15
CA GLU A 197 -7.19 -0.23 -22.08
C GLU A 197 -6.90 -1.46 -22.98
N ALA A 198 -7.72 -2.53 -22.94
CA ALA A 198 -7.54 -3.77 -23.67
C ALA A 198 -6.20 -4.50 -23.42
N LEU A 199 -5.62 -4.30 -22.24
CA LEU A 199 -4.32 -4.85 -21.84
C LEU A 199 -4.42 -6.22 -21.14
N LEU A 200 -5.63 -6.75 -20.97
CA LEU A 200 -5.87 -8.07 -20.37
C LEU A 200 -6.53 -9.02 -21.36
N SER A 201 -6.27 -10.33 -21.16
CA SER A 201 -6.86 -11.41 -21.96
C SER A 201 -8.19 -11.94 -21.39
N ILE A 202 -8.54 -11.54 -20.15
CA ILE A 202 -9.74 -11.95 -19.40
C ILE A 202 -10.43 -10.76 -18.78
#